data_87279a9d56ab2595821854b5f1153555
#
_entry.id   87279a9d56ab2595821854b5f1153555
#
_cell.length_a   1.000
_cell.length_b   1.000
_cell.length_c   1.000
_cell.angle_alpha   90.00
_cell.angle_beta   90.00
_cell.angle_gamma   90.00
#
_symmetry.space_group_name_H-M   'P 1'
#
loop_
_entity.id
_entity.type
_entity.pdbx_description
1 polymer ?
#
loop_
_entity_poly.entity_id
_entity_poly.type
_entity_poly.pdbx_seq_one_letter_code
_entity_poly.pdbx_strand_id
1 'polypeptide(L)'
;IHAHNDTENAVANSLAAVQAGVRQVQGTINGLGERCGNANLMSLIPSFFLKKDFSDKFELSIKKENLKNLTQCSRLLDEILNRKPNKHLPYVGASAFSHKGGMHVSAVKKTLKLMSI
;
A
#
# COMPACT_ATOMS: atom_id res chain seq x y z
N ILE A 1 -14.60 -7.55 -1.38
CA ILE A 1 -14.51 -7.13 0.02
C ILE A 1 -14.36 -5.62 0.14
N HIS A 2 -14.99 -5.04 1.15
CA HIS A 2 -14.92 -3.63 1.50
C HIS A 2 -14.69 -3.54 3.01
N ALA A 3 -13.46 -3.60 3.45
CA ALA A 3 -13.12 -3.69 4.86
C ALA A 3 -12.93 -2.31 5.51
N HIS A 4 -13.44 -2.18 6.74
CA HIS A 4 -13.17 -1.03 7.61
C HIS A 4 -11.97 -1.30 8.51
N ASN A 5 -11.35 -0.23 8.99
CA ASN A 5 -10.06 -0.31 9.70
C ASN A 5 -10.17 -0.11 11.22
N ASP A 6 -11.32 -0.40 11.79
CA ASP A 6 -11.61 -0.12 13.21
C ASP A 6 -10.65 -0.85 14.18
N THR A 7 -10.14 -2.00 13.76
CA THR A 7 -9.17 -2.78 14.54
C THR A 7 -7.79 -2.84 13.88
N GLU A 8 -7.53 -1.96 12.92
CA GLU A 8 -6.28 -1.90 12.16
C GLU A 8 -6.03 -3.14 11.28
N ASN A 9 -7.07 -3.89 10.93
CA ASN A 9 -6.95 -5.15 10.17
C ASN A 9 -7.54 -5.07 8.76
N ALA A 10 -7.93 -3.90 8.27
CA ALA A 10 -8.59 -3.80 6.97
C ALA A 10 -7.70 -4.32 5.84
N VAL A 11 -6.42 -3.98 5.82
CA VAL A 11 -5.47 -4.47 4.81
C VAL A 11 -5.26 -5.97 4.96
N ALA A 12 -4.99 -6.45 6.17
CA ALA A 12 -4.77 -7.87 6.42
C ALA A 12 -5.98 -8.71 6.04
N ASN A 13 -7.18 -8.26 6.40
CA ASN A 13 -8.43 -8.95 6.07
C ASN A 13 -8.67 -8.97 4.56
N SER A 14 -8.34 -7.88 3.86
CA SER A 14 -8.47 -7.81 2.41
C SER A 14 -7.52 -8.80 1.70
N LEU A 15 -6.27 -8.88 2.17
CA LEU A 15 -5.31 -9.85 1.65
C LEU A 15 -5.76 -11.29 1.89
N ALA A 16 -6.23 -11.59 3.10
CA ALA A 16 -6.74 -12.91 3.44
C ALA A 16 -7.97 -13.28 2.60
N ALA A 17 -8.84 -12.32 2.34
CA ALA A 17 -10.04 -12.53 1.52
C ALA A 17 -9.68 -12.91 0.08
N VAL A 18 -8.65 -12.28 -0.50
CA VAL A 18 -8.18 -12.62 -1.85
C VAL A 18 -7.65 -14.05 -1.88
N GLN A 19 -6.88 -14.46 -0.88
CA GLN A 19 -6.40 -15.84 -0.77
C GLN A 19 -7.56 -16.84 -0.63
N ALA A 20 -8.65 -16.42 0.00
CA ALA A 20 -9.84 -17.25 0.18
C ALA A 20 -10.78 -17.27 -1.02
N GLY A 21 -10.51 -16.49 -2.08
CA GLY A 21 -11.30 -16.52 -3.31
C GLY A 21 -11.98 -15.23 -3.74
N VAL A 22 -11.86 -14.17 -2.96
CA VAL A 22 -12.41 -12.86 -3.32
C VAL A 22 -11.63 -12.29 -4.50
N ARG A 23 -12.32 -11.68 -5.47
CA ARG A 23 -11.70 -11.14 -6.69
C ARG A 23 -11.92 -9.64 -6.87
N GLN A 24 -12.62 -8.99 -5.97
CA GLN A 24 -12.75 -7.54 -5.97
C GLN A 24 -12.44 -7.01 -4.57
N VAL A 25 -11.48 -6.12 -4.50
CA VAL A 25 -11.10 -5.43 -3.26
C VAL A 25 -11.39 -3.95 -3.43
N GLN A 26 -12.14 -3.40 -2.51
CA GLN A 26 -12.40 -1.98 -2.42
C GLN A 26 -11.59 -1.39 -1.26
N GLY A 27 -11.01 -0.24 -1.49
CA GLY A 27 -10.25 0.48 -0.49
C GLY A 27 -10.19 1.94 -0.85
N THR A 28 -9.40 2.70 -0.09
CA THR A 28 -9.28 4.14 -0.30
C THR A 28 -7.81 4.56 -0.28
N ILE A 29 -7.54 5.71 -0.91
CA ILE A 29 -6.20 6.30 -0.87
C ILE A 29 -5.91 6.72 0.57
N ASN A 30 -4.76 6.31 1.09
CA ASN A 30 -4.32 6.56 2.48
C ASN A 30 -5.27 5.97 3.54
N GLY A 31 -6.16 5.05 3.15
CA GLY A 31 -7.13 4.47 4.08
C GLY A 31 -8.21 5.45 4.52
N LEU A 32 -8.41 6.53 3.77
CA LEU A 32 -9.40 7.56 4.12
C LEU A 32 -10.81 6.96 4.23
N GLY A 33 -11.53 7.29 5.29
CA GLY A 33 -12.90 6.83 5.52
C GLY A 33 -13.41 7.22 6.89
N GLU A 34 -14.66 6.83 7.15
CA GLU A 34 -15.29 7.11 8.44
C GLU A 34 -14.54 6.41 9.58
N ARG A 35 -14.62 6.97 10.78
CA ARG A 35 -13.97 6.47 11.99
C ARG A 35 -12.47 6.29 11.80
N CYS A 36 -11.97 5.05 11.77
CA CYS A 36 -10.55 4.75 11.60
C CYS A 36 -10.16 4.51 10.13
N GLY A 37 -11.11 4.66 9.22
CA GLY A 37 -10.88 4.55 7.79
C GLY A 37 -11.20 3.19 7.21
N ASN A 38 -10.76 3.00 5.98
CA ASN A 38 -10.96 1.80 5.18
C ASN A 38 -9.61 1.15 4.87
N ALA A 39 -9.65 0.05 4.13
CA ALA A 39 -8.41 -0.59 3.66
C ALA A 39 -7.59 0.40 2.82
N ASN A 40 -6.32 0.55 3.15
CA ASN A 40 -5.43 1.50 2.48
C ASN A 40 -4.92 0.90 1.16
N LEU A 41 -5.36 1.45 0.04
CA LEU A 41 -4.91 1.05 -1.29
C LEU A 41 -3.41 1.26 -1.48
N MET A 42 -2.81 2.22 -0.78
CA MET A 42 -1.36 2.47 -0.85
C MET A 42 -0.54 1.35 -0.23
N SER A 43 -1.17 0.50 0.57
CA SER A 43 -0.57 -0.72 1.12
C SER A 43 -0.97 -1.97 0.34
N LEU A 44 -2.24 -2.06 -0.08
CA LEU A 44 -2.76 -3.21 -0.81
C LEU A 44 -2.12 -3.38 -2.19
N ILE A 45 -2.07 -2.32 -2.97
CA ILE A 45 -1.54 -2.39 -4.34
C ILE A 45 -0.10 -2.89 -4.37
N PRO A 46 0.85 -2.28 -3.63
CA PRO A 46 2.22 -2.80 -3.64
C PRO A 46 2.33 -4.18 -3.01
N SER A 47 1.50 -4.52 -2.02
CA SER A 47 1.51 -5.86 -1.44
C SER A 47 1.16 -6.94 -2.48
N PHE A 48 0.18 -6.69 -3.34
CA PHE A 48 -0.16 -7.63 -4.41
C PHE A 48 0.95 -7.80 -5.43
N PHE A 49 1.71 -6.75 -5.72
CA PHE A 49 2.80 -6.82 -6.69
C PHE A 49 4.10 -7.36 -6.12
N LEU A 50 4.39 -7.08 -4.84
CA LEU A 50 5.71 -7.32 -4.25
C LEU A 50 5.78 -8.58 -3.39
N LYS A 51 4.64 -9.05 -2.87
CA LYS A 51 4.60 -10.30 -2.11
C LYS A 51 4.39 -11.49 -3.04
N LYS A 52 5.30 -12.46 -3.00
CA LYS A 52 5.27 -13.64 -3.87
C LYS A 52 3.96 -14.42 -3.77
N ASP A 53 3.41 -14.54 -2.57
CA ASP A 53 2.15 -15.25 -2.34
C ASP A 53 1.00 -14.69 -3.18
N PHE A 54 1.12 -13.45 -3.63
CA PHE A 54 0.12 -12.77 -4.46
C PHE A 54 0.59 -12.60 -5.90
N SER A 55 1.81 -12.13 -6.11
CA SER A 55 2.31 -11.82 -7.46
C SER A 55 2.41 -13.06 -8.36
N ASP A 56 2.65 -14.24 -7.78
CA ASP A 56 2.76 -15.49 -8.54
C ASP A 56 1.39 -16.08 -8.90
N LYS A 57 0.30 -15.65 -8.26
CA LYS A 57 -1.02 -16.28 -8.39
C LYS A 57 -2.11 -15.36 -8.93
N PHE A 58 -1.94 -14.05 -8.83
CA PHE A 58 -3.00 -13.10 -9.15
C PHE A 58 -2.50 -11.99 -10.06
N GLU A 59 -3.36 -11.50 -10.91
CA GLU A 59 -3.14 -10.31 -11.71
C GLU A 59 -4.04 -9.19 -11.25
N LEU A 60 -3.51 -7.95 -11.29
CA LEU A 60 -4.30 -6.76 -11.07
C LEU A 60 -4.58 -6.09 -12.42
N SER A 61 -5.70 -5.36 -12.50
CA SER A 61 -5.98 -4.49 -13.64
C SER A 61 -5.03 -3.29 -13.74
N ILE A 62 -4.36 -2.95 -12.62
CA ILE A 62 -3.33 -1.92 -12.57
C ILE A 62 -2.00 -2.51 -13.07
N LYS A 63 -1.28 -1.78 -13.90
CA LYS A 63 0.03 -2.22 -14.38
C LYS A 63 1.10 -2.00 -13.31
N LYS A 64 2.01 -2.95 -13.15
CA LYS A 64 3.10 -2.91 -12.17
C LYS A 64 3.96 -1.64 -12.30
N GLU A 65 4.19 -1.16 -13.50
CA GLU A 65 4.95 0.07 -13.75
C GLU A 65 4.31 1.31 -13.11
N ASN A 66 3.02 1.27 -12.79
CA ASN A 66 2.33 2.37 -12.13
C ASN A 66 2.58 2.45 -10.62
N LEU A 67 3.31 1.49 -10.04
CA LEU A 67 3.76 1.59 -8.64
C LEU A 67 4.54 2.87 -8.37
N LYS A 68 5.27 3.37 -9.36
CA LYS A 68 6.02 4.63 -9.25
C LYS A 68 5.14 5.84 -8.95
N ASN A 69 3.84 5.75 -9.17
CA ASN A 69 2.90 6.86 -8.96
C ASN A 69 2.24 6.85 -7.56
N LEU A 70 2.49 5.82 -6.75
CA LEU A 70 1.80 5.66 -5.46
C LEU A 70 2.10 6.81 -4.49
N THR A 71 3.35 7.17 -4.32
CA THR A 71 3.76 8.22 -3.39
C THR A 71 3.16 9.57 -3.79
N GLN A 72 3.17 9.88 -5.07
CA GLN A 72 2.56 11.11 -5.58
C GLN A 72 1.05 11.12 -5.33
N CYS A 73 0.38 10.01 -5.57
CA CYS A 73 -1.05 9.88 -5.34
C CYS A 73 -1.40 10.07 -3.86
N SER A 74 -0.64 9.45 -2.98
CA SER A 74 -0.81 9.58 -1.53
C SER A 74 -0.67 11.03 -1.07
N ARG A 75 0.38 11.71 -1.53
CA ARG A 75 0.66 13.11 -1.16
C ARG A 75 -0.32 14.09 -1.77
N LEU A 76 -0.80 13.82 -2.98
CA LEU A 76 -1.81 14.67 -3.61
C LEU A 76 -3.10 14.70 -2.78
N LEU A 77 -3.54 13.56 -2.26
CA LEU A 77 -4.71 13.54 -1.39
C LEU A 77 -4.50 14.37 -0.13
N ASP A 78 -3.35 14.24 0.53
CA ASP A 78 -3.03 15.02 1.72
C ASP A 78 -3.01 16.53 1.41
N GLU A 79 -2.49 16.91 0.25
CA GLU A 79 -2.48 18.30 -0.21
C GLU A 79 -3.90 18.82 -0.42
N ILE A 80 -4.75 18.05 -1.11
CA ILE A 80 -6.16 18.43 -1.33
C ILE A 80 -6.89 18.60 0.00
N LEU A 81 -6.64 17.72 0.96
CA LEU A 81 -7.26 17.77 2.28
C LEU A 81 -6.58 18.76 3.23
N ASN A 82 -5.54 19.44 2.79
CA ASN A 82 -4.75 20.39 3.58
C ASN A 82 -4.29 19.79 4.90
N ARG A 83 -3.71 18.60 4.84
CA ARG A 83 -3.14 17.96 6.02
C ARG A 83 -1.72 17.47 5.77
N LYS A 84 -0.96 17.33 6.86
CA LYS A 84 0.42 16.86 6.81
C LYS A 84 0.46 15.38 6.48
N PRO A 85 1.32 14.94 5.54
CA PRO A 85 1.50 13.53 5.27
C PRO A 85 1.96 12.74 6.49
N ASN A 86 1.43 11.52 6.67
CA ASN A 86 1.91 10.61 7.69
C ASN A 86 3.20 9.94 7.21
N LYS A 87 4.34 10.33 7.79
CA LYS A 87 5.65 9.82 7.40
C LYS A 87 5.85 8.32 7.68
N HIS A 88 5.01 7.73 8.50
CA HIS A 88 5.09 6.31 8.88
C HIS A 88 4.15 5.41 8.09
N LEU A 89 3.45 5.91 7.07
CA LEU A 89 2.64 5.06 6.20
C LEU A 89 3.51 4.00 5.51
N PRO A 90 3.06 2.74 5.50
CA PRO A 90 3.78 1.71 4.74
C PRO A 90 3.92 2.09 3.27
N TYR A 91 5.04 1.77 2.68
CA TYR A 91 5.42 1.98 1.29
C TYR A 91 5.57 3.43 0.85
N VAL A 92 4.64 4.32 1.18
CA VAL A 92 4.61 5.70 0.66
C VAL A 92 5.07 6.77 1.66
N GLY A 93 5.11 6.44 2.94
CA GLY A 93 5.55 7.39 3.95
C GLY A 93 7.06 7.70 3.86
N ALA A 94 7.45 8.89 4.26
CA ALA A 94 8.85 9.33 4.17
C ALA A 94 9.81 8.40 4.94
N SER A 95 9.35 7.75 6.00
CA SER A 95 10.16 6.83 6.82
C SER A 95 10.10 5.37 6.36
N ALA A 96 9.32 5.05 5.32
CA ALA A 96 9.03 3.67 4.93
C ALA A 96 10.29 2.86 4.58
N PHE A 97 11.32 3.51 4.06
CA PHE A 97 12.57 2.87 3.64
C PHE A 97 13.77 3.34 4.47
N SER A 98 13.55 3.99 5.61
CA SER A 98 14.60 4.49 6.49
C SER A 98 15.01 3.41 7.48
N HIS A 99 16.28 3.05 7.50
CA HIS A 99 16.82 2.05 8.42
C HIS A 99 18.36 2.17 8.48
N LYS A 100 18.98 1.42 9.40
CA LYS A 100 20.44 1.47 9.63
C LYS A 100 21.16 0.16 9.33
N GLY A 101 20.46 -0.95 9.10
CA GLY A 101 21.08 -2.24 8.84
C GLY A 101 21.49 -2.45 7.39
N GLY A 102 22.71 -2.93 7.12
CA GLY A 102 23.25 -3.11 5.77
C GLY A 102 22.43 -4.08 4.89
N MET A 103 21.98 -5.20 5.44
CA MET A 103 21.13 -6.15 4.69
C MET A 103 19.81 -5.53 4.25
N HIS A 104 19.24 -4.69 5.11
CA HIS A 104 17.99 -3.99 4.80
C HIS A 104 18.20 -2.91 3.73
N VAL A 105 19.36 -2.26 3.68
CA VAL A 105 19.68 -1.29 2.63
C VAL A 105 19.57 -1.91 1.25
N SER A 106 20.09 -3.10 1.06
CA SER A 106 20.01 -3.81 -0.23
C SER A 106 18.57 -4.11 -0.64
N ALA A 107 17.74 -4.59 0.28
CA ALA A 107 16.33 -4.88 0.02
C ALA A 107 15.54 -3.61 -0.29
N VAL A 108 15.80 -2.53 0.45
CA VAL A 108 15.16 -1.22 0.22
C VAL A 108 15.51 -0.67 -1.16
N LYS A 109 16.75 -0.74 -1.58
CA LYS A 109 17.17 -0.29 -2.92
C LYS A 109 16.39 -0.98 -4.03
N LYS A 110 16.16 -2.29 -3.91
CA LYS A 110 15.36 -3.04 -4.89
C LYS A 110 13.92 -2.56 -4.93
N THR A 111 13.32 -2.33 -3.77
CA THR A 111 11.94 -1.83 -3.67
C THR A 111 11.81 -0.41 -4.21
N LEU A 112 12.75 0.48 -3.87
CA LEU A 112 12.77 1.85 -4.37
C LEU A 112 12.87 1.90 -5.90
N LYS A 113 13.65 1.01 -6.50
CA LYS A 113 13.78 0.91 -7.95
C LYS A 113 12.45 0.61 -8.63
N LEU A 114 11.62 -0.25 -8.03
CA LEU A 114 10.28 -0.57 -8.55
C LEU A 114 9.31 0.59 -8.36
N MET A 115 9.37 1.28 -7.25
CA MET A 115 8.41 2.33 -6.88
C MET A 115 8.83 3.72 -7.34
N SER A 116 10.05 3.89 -7.82
CA SER A 116 10.61 5.18 -8.30
C SER A 116 10.46 6.32 -7.28
N ILE A 117 10.68 6.01 -6.01
CA ILE A 117 10.59 6.99 -4.92
C ILE A 117 11.81 7.88 -4.89
#